data_d699f0b41368c732400e66c9b8b16e3a
#
_entry.id   d699f0b41368c732400e66c9b8b16e3a
#
_cell.length_a   1.000
_cell.length_b   1.000
_cell.length_c   1.000
_cell.angle_alpha   90.00
_cell.angle_beta   90.00
_cell.angle_gamma   90.00
#
_symmetry.space_group_name_H-M   'P 1'
#
loop_
_entity.id
_entity.type
_entity.pdbx_description
1 polymer ?
#
loop_
_entity_poly.entity_id
_entity_poly.type
_entity_poly.pdbx_seq_one_letter_code
_entity_poly.pdbx_strand_id
1 'polypeptide(L)'
;MIKEIKPTVFVVDDDAAVRDSLRMLLKSVGLPVEVFESGQEFLDADRDDRPGCLVLDIRMPGMSGLELQVKLNERHSILPIIFITGHGDVPMAVEAMQAGAVDFIQKPFRDQDLLDRINQALDKDAGSRRMLAERNMIRKRLESLTPREREVLDLVVAGKANKVIAGDLNLSQRTVEIHRARVMEKMEAHSLAHLVRMVLEVERQDE
;
A
#
# COMPACT_ATOMS: atom_id res chain seq x y z
N MET A 1 12.23 -5.88 19.94
CA MET A 1 12.75 -6.15 18.59
C MET A 1 11.55 -6.49 17.71
N ILE A 2 11.12 -5.59 16.84
CA ILE A 2 10.09 -5.88 15.83
C ILE A 2 10.77 -6.82 14.85
N LYS A 3 10.28 -8.06 14.74
CA LYS A 3 10.78 -9.07 13.79
C LYS A 3 10.48 -8.51 12.40
N GLU A 4 11.51 -8.12 11.67
CA GLU A 4 11.38 -7.63 10.31
C GLU A 4 10.74 -8.75 9.48
N ILE A 5 9.50 -8.57 9.06
CA ILE A 5 8.78 -9.57 8.25
C ILE A 5 9.38 -9.47 6.85
N LYS A 6 10.11 -10.51 6.44
CA LYS A 6 10.66 -10.57 5.08
C LYS A 6 9.52 -10.63 4.06
N PRO A 7 9.64 -9.88 2.96
CA PRO A 7 8.65 -9.94 1.90
C PRO A 7 8.56 -11.37 1.35
N THR A 8 7.32 -11.82 1.11
CA THR A 8 7.02 -13.19 0.67
C THR A 8 6.39 -13.15 -0.72
N VAL A 9 6.82 -14.04 -1.61
CA VAL A 9 6.16 -14.27 -2.89
C VAL A 9 5.04 -15.28 -2.68
N PHE A 10 3.80 -14.85 -2.87
CA PHE A 10 2.63 -15.73 -2.85
C PHE A 10 2.37 -16.21 -4.26
N VAL A 11 2.22 -17.52 -4.45
CA VAL A 11 1.95 -18.13 -5.75
C VAL A 11 0.59 -18.82 -5.69
N VAL A 12 -0.32 -18.43 -6.58
CA VAL A 12 -1.63 -19.07 -6.71
C VAL A 12 -1.77 -19.61 -8.13
N ASP A 13 -1.82 -20.91 -8.28
CA ASP A 13 -1.92 -21.63 -9.55
C ASP A 13 -2.53 -23.01 -9.26
N ASP A 14 -3.48 -23.50 -10.04
CA ASP A 14 -4.12 -24.80 -9.83
C ASP A 14 -3.23 -25.98 -10.24
N ASP A 15 -2.22 -25.77 -11.10
CA ASP A 15 -1.27 -26.79 -11.51
C ASP A 15 -0.17 -26.99 -10.45
N ALA A 16 -0.15 -28.16 -9.83
CA ALA A 16 0.86 -28.53 -8.83
C ALA A 16 2.30 -28.50 -9.37
N ALA A 17 2.51 -28.87 -10.65
CA ALA A 17 3.84 -28.86 -11.26
C ALA A 17 4.37 -27.42 -11.42
N VAL A 18 3.50 -26.47 -11.77
CA VAL A 18 3.83 -25.03 -11.83
C VAL A 18 4.17 -24.51 -10.43
N ARG A 19 3.32 -24.80 -9.42
CA ARG A 19 3.58 -24.38 -8.04
C ARG A 19 4.91 -24.91 -7.51
N ASP A 20 5.24 -26.16 -7.77
CA ASP A 20 6.50 -26.78 -7.32
C ASP A 20 7.72 -26.20 -8.04
N SER A 21 7.62 -25.98 -9.35
CA SER A 21 8.67 -25.33 -10.14
C SER A 21 8.96 -23.93 -9.64
N LEU A 22 7.92 -23.10 -9.44
CA LEU A 22 8.06 -21.74 -8.93
C LEU A 22 8.60 -21.73 -7.49
N ARG A 23 8.14 -22.65 -6.65
CA ARG A 23 8.68 -22.81 -5.29
C ARG A 23 10.16 -23.11 -5.28
N MET A 24 10.63 -24.01 -6.16
CA MET A 24 12.05 -24.34 -6.28
C MET A 24 12.85 -23.13 -6.81
N LEU A 25 12.38 -22.47 -7.84
CA LEU A 25 13.02 -21.28 -8.40
C LEU A 25 13.20 -20.20 -7.35
N LEU A 26 12.12 -19.82 -6.66
CA LEU A 26 12.14 -18.72 -5.67
C LEU A 26 13.04 -19.06 -4.47
N LYS A 27 13.00 -20.31 -3.99
CA LYS A 27 13.90 -20.76 -2.93
C LYS A 27 15.37 -20.74 -3.37
N SER A 28 15.68 -21.07 -4.62
CA SER A 28 17.07 -21.08 -5.13
C SER A 28 17.72 -19.70 -5.11
N VAL A 29 16.90 -18.63 -5.21
CA VAL A 29 17.36 -17.22 -5.11
C VAL A 29 17.14 -16.62 -3.72
N GLY A 30 16.72 -17.40 -2.73
CA GLY A 30 16.57 -16.97 -1.34
C GLY A 30 15.31 -16.17 -1.03
N LEU A 31 14.32 -16.15 -1.93
CA LEU A 31 13.03 -15.49 -1.71
C LEU A 31 12.10 -16.42 -0.91
N PRO A 32 11.49 -15.94 0.19
CA PRO A 32 10.42 -16.63 0.88
C PRO A 32 9.23 -16.83 -0.07
N VAL A 33 8.64 -18.02 -0.07
CA VAL A 33 7.52 -18.36 -0.94
C VAL A 33 6.45 -19.17 -0.20
N GLU A 34 5.20 -18.79 -0.37
CA GLU A 34 4.01 -19.57 0.02
C GLU A 34 3.20 -19.86 -1.24
N VAL A 35 2.67 -21.07 -1.37
CA VAL A 35 1.93 -21.50 -2.56
C VAL A 35 0.53 -21.95 -2.18
N PHE A 36 -0.43 -21.71 -3.05
CA PHE A 36 -1.85 -22.00 -2.86
C PHE A 36 -2.40 -22.63 -4.13
N GLU A 37 -3.33 -23.58 -3.99
CA GLU A 37 -3.93 -24.28 -5.12
C GLU A 37 -5.15 -23.55 -5.71
N SER A 38 -5.66 -22.55 -5.00
CA SER A 38 -6.84 -21.78 -5.44
C SER A 38 -6.86 -20.37 -4.87
N GLY A 39 -7.59 -19.48 -5.53
CA GLY A 39 -7.86 -18.14 -5.01
C GLY A 39 -8.60 -18.16 -3.68
N GLN A 40 -9.47 -19.13 -3.43
CA GLN A 40 -10.18 -19.27 -2.17
C GLN A 40 -9.23 -19.62 -1.03
N GLU A 41 -8.32 -20.58 -1.23
CA GLU A 41 -7.31 -20.93 -0.23
C GLU A 41 -6.44 -19.73 0.15
N PHE A 42 -6.04 -18.92 -0.84
CA PHE A 42 -5.29 -17.69 -0.59
C PHE A 42 -6.07 -16.68 0.25
N LEU A 43 -7.36 -16.45 -0.06
CA LEU A 43 -8.22 -15.55 0.70
C LEU A 43 -8.45 -16.02 2.13
N ASP A 44 -8.61 -17.34 2.33
CA ASP A 44 -8.82 -17.94 3.65
C ASP A 44 -7.54 -17.91 4.51
N ALA A 45 -6.37 -17.90 3.88
CA ALA A 45 -5.10 -17.78 4.57
C ALA A 45 -4.82 -16.36 5.08
N ASP A 46 -5.58 -15.35 4.65
CA ASP A 46 -5.50 -13.94 5.09
C ASP A 46 -4.06 -13.37 5.01
N ARG A 47 -3.49 -13.44 3.79
CA ARG A 47 -2.09 -13.05 3.52
C ARG A 47 -1.93 -11.72 2.80
N ASP A 48 -3.02 -11.12 2.37
CA ASP A 48 -3.03 -9.93 1.53
C ASP A 48 -2.56 -8.65 2.25
N ASP A 49 -2.48 -8.65 3.58
CA ASP A 49 -1.90 -7.58 4.40
C ASP A 49 -0.38 -7.73 4.62
N ARG A 50 0.22 -8.90 4.31
CA ARG A 50 1.64 -9.17 4.52
C ARG A 50 2.52 -8.57 3.41
N PRO A 51 3.77 -8.14 3.74
CA PRO A 51 4.72 -7.67 2.72
C PRO A 51 5.02 -8.75 1.68
N GLY A 52 4.99 -8.36 0.40
CA GLY A 52 5.28 -9.28 -0.67
C GLY A 52 4.68 -8.94 -2.02
N CYS A 53 4.51 -9.94 -2.86
CA CYS A 53 3.77 -9.85 -4.12
C CYS A 53 3.03 -11.17 -4.40
N LEU A 54 1.99 -11.08 -5.20
CA LEU A 54 1.19 -12.22 -5.65
C LEU A 54 1.52 -12.56 -7.11
N VAL A 55 1.93 -13.79 -7.36
CA VAL A 55 2.08 -14.39 -8.68
C VAL A 55 0.85 -15.27 -8.89
N LEU A 56 0.02 -14.92 -9.87
CA LEU A 56 -1.35 -15.42 -9.97
C LEU A 56 -1.63 -15.96 -11.37
N ASP A 57 -2.06 -17.22 -11.46
CA ASP A 57 -2.59 -17.73 -12.72
C ASP A 57 -3.97 -17.09 -13.03
N ILE A 58 -4.20 -16.75 -14.29
CA ILE A 58 -5.49 -16.19 -14.70
C ILE A 58 -6.59 -17.24 -14.69
N ARG A 59 -6.28 -18.45 -15.21
CA ARG A 59 -7.28 -19.49 -15.44
C ARG A 59 -7.20 -20.60 -14.40
N MET A 60 -8.03 -20.51 -13.40
CA MET A 60 -8.13 -21.54 -12.37
C MET A 60 -9.57 -22.02 -12.23
N PRO A 61 -9.80 -23.28 -11.84
CA PRO A 61 -11.13 -23.79 -11.52
C PRO A 61 -11.77 -23.02 -10.35
N GLY A 62 -13.06 -22.80 -10.43
CA GLY A 62 -13.84 -22.11 -9.40
C GLY A 62 -13.64 -20.60 -9.48
N MET A 63 -12.67 -20.05 -8.74
CA MET A 63 -12.36 -18.63 -8.76
C MET A 63 -11.18 -18.36 -9.72
N SER A 64 -11.42 -17.60 -10.77
CA SER A 64 -10.36 -17.12 -11.68
C SER A 64 -9.44 -16.13 -11.00
N GLY A 65 -8.23 -15.93 -11.58
CA GLY A 65 -7.30 -14.91 -11.09
C GLY A 65 -7.86 -13.50 -11.15
N LEU A 66 -8.66 -13.16 -12.15
CA LEU A 66 -9.32 -11.85 -12.26
C LEU A 66 -10.36 -11.64 -11.14
N GLU A 67 -11.16 -12.66 -10.83
CA GLU A 67 -12.10 -12.59 -9.72
C GLU A 67 -11.40 -12.45 -8.37
N LEU A 68 -10.25 -13.12 -8.18
CA LEU A 68 -9.42 -12.93 -7.00
C LEU A 68 -8.89 -11.49 -6.91
N GLN A 69 -8.41 -10.92 -8.02
CA GLN A 69 -7.98 -9.52 -8.07
C GLN A 69 -9.09 -8.56 -7.65
N VAL A 70 -10.32 -8.75 -8.15
CA VAL A 70 -11.49 -7.93 -7.75
C VAL A 70 -11.71 -8.01 -6.25
N LYS A 71 -11.70 -9.20 -5.66
CA LYS A 71 -11.89 -9.38 -4.21
C LYS A 71 -10.77 -8.74 -3.39
N LEU A 72 -9.52 -8.78 -3.87
CA LEU A 72 -8.40 -8.10 -3.21
C LEU A 72 -8.54 -6.57 -3.28
N ASN A 73 -9.01 -6.04 -4.41
CA ASN A 73 -9.30 -4.62 -4.56
C ASN A 73 -10.44 -4.17 -3.62
N GLU A 74 -11.50 -4.98 -3.48
CA GLU A 74 -12.60 -4.72 -2.52
C GLU A 74 -12.12 -4.71 -1.06
N ARG A 75 -11.09 -5.50 -0.74
CA ARG A 75 -10.42 -5.50 0.58
C ARG A 75 -9.40 -4.37 0.74
N HIS A 76 -9.23 -3.51 -0.27
CA HIS A 76 -8.21 -2.46 -0.31
C HIS A 76 -6.77 -3.00 -0.11
N SER A 77 -6.53 -4.23 -0.56
CA SER A 77 -5.20 -4.82 -0.53
C SER A 77 -4.25 -4.03 -1.43
N ILE A 78 -3.07 -3.71 -0.89
CA ILE A 78 -2.00 -3.05 -1.64
C ILE A 78 -0.98 -4.04 -2.22
N LEU A 79 -1.25 -5.34 -2.09
CA LEU A 79 -0.36 -6.40 -2.55
C LEU A 79 -0.24 -6.36 -4.07
N PRO A 80 0.96 -6.16 -4.64
CA PRO A 80 1.15 -6.14 -6.08
C PRO A 80 0.88 -7.50 -6.70
N ILE A 81 0.14 -7.52 -7.81
CA ILE A 81 -0.23 -8.75 -8.52
C ILE A 81 0.50 -8.81 -9.85
N ILE A 82 1.17 -9.94 -10.10
CA ILE A 82 1.76 -10.32 -11.39
C ILE A 82 0.97 -11.52 -11.91
N PHE A 83 0.35 -11.37 -13.07
CA PHE A 83 -0.38 -12.47 -13.67
C PHE A 83 0.54 -13.38 -14.50
N ILE A 84 0.32 -14.69 -14.37
CA ILE A 84 0.85 -15.68 -15.30
C ILE A 84 -0.29 -16.07 -16.26
N THR A 85 -0.04 -16.00 -17.57
CA THR A 85 -1.09 -16.23 -18.57
C THR A 85 -0.69 -17.34 -19.54
N GLY A 86 -1.66 -18.12 -20.01
CA GLY A 86 -1.48 -19.03 -21.14
C GLY A 86 -1.56 -18.34 -22.51
N HIS A 87 -1.51 -19.09 -23.59
CA HIS A 87 -1.71 -18.59 -24.95
C HIS A 87 -3.14 -18.13 -25.16
N GLY A 88 -3.31 -16.95 -25.79
CA GLY A 88 -4.63 -16.40 -26.15
C GLY A 88 -5.29 -15.55 -25.07
N ASP A 89 -4.63 -15.31 -23.91
CA ASP A 89 -5.20 -14.57 -22.80
C ASP A 89 -4.90 -13.06 -22.83
N VAL A 90 -4.45 -12.51 -23.98
CA VAL A 90 -4.12 -11.08 -24.12
C VAL A 90 -5.26 -10.15 -23.69
N PRO A 91 -6.52 -10.36 -24.07
CA PRO A 91 -7.63 -9.51 -23.59
C PRO A 91 -7.76 -9.55 -22.06
N MET A 92 -7.61 -10.71 -21.44
CA MET A 92 -7.67 -10.86 -19.97
C MET A 92 -6.49 -10.19 -19.27
N ALA A 93 -5.28 -10.25 -19.89
CA ALA A 93 -4.13 -9.52 -19.38
C ALA A 93 -4.34 -8.00 -19.41
N VAL A 94 -4.96 -7.47 -20.47
CA VAL A 94 -5.33 -6.04 -20.56
C VAL A 94 -6.32 -5.67 -19.46
N GLU A 95 -7.35 -6.49 -19.24
CA GLU A 95 -8.33 -6.30 -18.17
C GLU A 95 -7.65 -6.29 -16.79
N ALA A 96 -6.77 -7.25 -16.53
CA ALA A 96 -5.98 -7.32 -15.30
C ALA A 96 -5.17 -6.05 -15.05
N MET A 97 -4.49 -5.54 -16.09
CA MET A 97 -3.70 -4.30 -15.99
C MET A 97 -4.58 -3.07 -15.72
N GLN A 98 -5.74 -2.97 -16.36
CA GLN A 98 -6.71 -1.90 -16.12
C GLN A 98 -7.28 -1.96 -14.69
N ALA A 99 -7.41 -3.17 -14.13
CA ALA A 99 -7.84 -3.39 -12.75
C ALA A 99 -6.69 -3.22 -11.72
N GLY A 100 -5.50 -2.77 -12.14
CA GLY A 100 -4.40 -2.40 -11.24
C GLY A 100 -3.33 -3.46 -11.03
N ALA A 101 -3.29 -4.54 -11.82
CA ALA A 101 -2.16 -5.46 -11.82
C ALA A 101 -0.85 -4.71 -12.13
N VAL A 102 0.25 -5.19 -11.56
CA VAL A 102 1.58 -4.57 -11.76
C VAL A 102 2.15 -4.98 -13.10
N ASP A 103 1.99 -6.26 -13.45
CA ASP A 103 2.52 -6.82 -14.68
C ASP A 103 1.82 -8.16 -15.02
N PHE A 104 2.13 -8.68 -16.21
CA PHE A 104 1.77 -10.03 -16.61
C PHE A 104 2.93 -10.70 -17.35
N ILE A 105 2.98 -12.03 -17.34
CA ILE A 105 3.96 -12.82 -18.08
C ILE A 105 3.28 -14.01 -18.74
N GLN A 106 3.61 -14.25 -20.01
CA GLN A 106 3.02 -15.35 -20.79
C GLN A 106 3.83 -16.62 -20.67
N LYS A 107 3.16 -17.74 -20.41
CA LYS A 107 3.75 -19.12 -20.46
C LYS A 107 3.98 -19.53 -21.93
N PRO A 108 5.12 -20.13 -22.30
CA PRO A 108 6.29 -20.35 -21.45
C PRO A 108 7.16 -19.08 -21.32
N PHE A 109 7.73 -18.87 -20.14
CA PHE A 109 8.60 -17.73 -19.82
C PHE A 109 9.97 -18.20 -19.34
N ARG A 110 10.95 -17.28 -19.36
CA ARG A 110 12.27 -17.53 -18.77
C ARG A 110 12.24 -17.18 -17.28
N ASP A 111 12.91 -17.96 -16.48
CA ASP A 111 13.01 -17.76 -15.04
C ASP A 111 13.44 -16.32 -14.69
N GLN A 112 14.43 -15.79 -15.42
CA GLN A 112 14.93 -14.44 -15.18
C GLN A 112 13.85 -13.37 -15.41
N ASP A 113 13.01 -13.53 -16.44
CA ASP A 113 11.95 -12.56 -16.76
C ASP A 113 10.91 -12.49 -15.62
N LEU A 114 10.60 -13.62 -15.00
CA LEU A 114 9.72 -13.67 -13.84
C LEU A 114 10.38 -13.07 -12.59
N LEU A 115 11.64 -13.40 -12.33
CA LEU A 115 12.37 -12.86 -11.18
C LEU A 115 12.52 -11.36 -11.24
N ASP A 116 12.77 -10.78 -12.42
CA ASP A 116 12.88 -9.34 -12.60
C ASP A 116 11.55 -8.64 -12.25
N ARG A 117 10.40 -9.20 -12.69
CA ARG A 117 9.07 -8.67 -12.36
C ARG A 117 8.74 -8.80 -10.88
N ILE A 118 9.09 -9.92 -10.26
CA ILE A 118 8.92 -10.14 -8.82
C ILE A 118 9.70 -9.09 -8.04
N ASN A 119 10.97 -8.85 -8.38
CA ASN A 119 11.78 -7.84 -7.70
C ASN A 119 11.17 -6.44 -7.81
N GLN A 120 10.71 -6.04 -9.01
CA GLN A 120 10.00 -4.76 -9.21
C GLN A 120 8.72 -4.67 -8.38
N ALA A 121 7.96 -5.76 -8.30
CA ALA A 121 6.75 -5.80 -7.50
C ALA A 121 7.04 -5.68 -5.99
N LEU A 122 8.08 -6.37 -5.49
CA LEU A 122 8.51 -6.27 -4.10
C LEU A 122 8.97 -4.86 -3.74
N ASP A 123 9.72 -4.18 -4.63
CA ASP A 123 10.13 -2.79 -4.44
C ASP A 123 8.92 -1.85 -4.41
N LYS A 124 7.93 -2.08 -5.27
CA LYS A 124 6.66 -1.33 -5.29
C LYS A 124 5.88 -1.52 -3.98
N ASP A 125 5.75 -2.77 -3.50
CA ASP A 125 5.10 -3.08 -2.23
C ASP A 125 5.77 -2.35 -1.06
N ALA A 126 7.10 -2.43 -0.97
CA ALA A 126 7.88 -1.77 0.07
C ALA A 126 7.65 -0.24 0.07
N GLY A 127 7.63 0.39 -1.11
CA GLY A 127 7.32 1.81 -1.29
C GLY A 127 5.90 2.16 -0.83
N SER A 128 4.90 1.39 -1.27
CA SER A 128 3.49 1.60 -0.93
C SER A 128 3.24 1.44 0.57
N ARG A 129 3.80 0.41 1.21
CA ARG A 129 3.69 0.17 2.66
C ARG A 129 4.35 1.27 3.47
N ARG A 130 5.51 1.76 3.03
CA ARG A 130 6.19 2.88 3.70
C ARG A 130 5.34 4.14 3.66
N MET A 131 4.78 4.48 2.50
CA MET A 131 3.89 5.64 2.36
C MET A 131 2.64 5.50 3.23
N LEU A 132 2.02 4.32 3.26
CA LEU A 132 0.85 4.05 4.10
C LEU A 132 1.19 4.18 5.60
N ALA A 133 2.33 3.65 6.03
CA ALA A 133 2.78 3.76 7.42
C ALA A 133 3.05 5.22 7.83
N GLU A 134 3.67 6.02 6.95
CA GLU A 134 3.91 7.45 7.18
C GLU A 134 2.60 8.23 7.30
N ARG A 135 1.64 8.00 6.40
CA ARG A 135 0.30 8.61 6.48
C ARG A 135 -0.46 8.23 7.74
N ASN A 136 -0.42 6.96 8.13
CA ASN A 136 -1.05 6.50 9.36
C ASN A 136 -0.42 7.15 10.60
N MET A 137 0.89 7.40 10.58
CA MET A 137 1.57 8.14 11.63
C MET A 137 1.08 9.59 11.70
N ILE A 138 0.99 10.28 10.55
CA ILE A 138 0.49 11.65 10.49
C ILE A 138 -0.97 11.70 10.99
N ARG A 139 -1.83 10.78 10.54
CA ARG A 139 -3.24 10.71 11.00
C ARG A 139 -3.34 10.56 12.52
N LYS A 140 -2.57 9.67 13.12
CA LYS A 140 -2.52 9.50 14.59
C LYS A 140 -2.07 10.76 15.31
N ARG A 141 -1.11 11.51 14.75
CA ARG A 141 -0.68 12.80 15.32
C ARG A 141 -1.80 13.84 15.23
N LEU A 142 -2.51 13.92 14.10
CA LEU A 142 -3.68 14.79 13.93
C LEU A 142 -4.79 14.46 14.94
N GLU A 143 -5.05 13.18 15.19
CA GLU A 143 -6.02 12.71 16.19
C GLU A 143 -5.63 13.08 17.63
N SER A 144 -4.33 13.26 17.89
CA SER A 144 -3.82 13.66 19.21
C SER A 144 -4.03 15.15 19.53
N LEU A 145 -4.41 15.94 18.55
CA LEU A 145 -4.66 17.38 18.73
C LEU A 145 -5.98 17.59 19.48
N THR A 146 -5.96 18.52 20.43
CA THR A 146 -7.20 19.00 21.04
C THR A 146 -8.06 19.78 20.02
N PRO A 147 -9.38 19.94 20.23
CA PRO A 147 -10.23 20.72 19.33
C PRO A 147 -9.67 22.11 19.05
N ARG A 148 -9.11 22.78 20.07
CA ARG A 148 -8.53 24.12 19.94
C ARG A 148 -7.22 24.13 19.11
N GLU A 149 -6.38 23.11 19.29
CA GLU A 149 -5.17 22.93 18.48
C GLU A 149 -5.52 22.63 17.02
N ARG A 150 -6.60 21.86 16.79
CA ARG A 150 -7.10 21.58 15.43
C ARG A 150 -7.60 22.84 14.73
N GLU A 151 -8.44 23.64 15.38
CA GLU A 151 -8.92 24.93 14.84
C GLU A 151 -7.74 25.85 14.47
N VAL A 152 -6.72 25.91 15.33
CA VAL A 152 -5.52 26.72 15.05
C VAL A 152 -4.72 26.12 13.89
N LEU A 153 -4.56 24.80 13.81
CA LEU A 153 -3.90 24.12 12.69
C LEU A 153 -4.57 24.46 11.36
N ASP A 154 -5.88 24.33 11.27
CA ASP A 154 -6.65 24.55 10.03
C ASP A 154 -6.45 25.99 9.51
N LEU A 155 -6.47 26.97 10.41
CA LEU A 155 -6.23 28.37 10.05
C LEU A 155 -4.76 28.67 9.68
N VAL A 156 -3.81 27.96 10.29
CA VAL A 156 -2.38 28.02 9.96
C VAL A 156 -2.11 27.44 8.58
N VAL A 157 -2.71 26.30 8.25
CA VAL A 157 -2.62 25.64 6.93
C VAL A 157 -3.27 26.54 5.86
N ALA A 158 -4.36 27.23 6.18
CA ALA A 158 -4.98 28.25 5.32
C ALA A 158 -4.12 29.52 5.15
N GLY A 159 -2.93 29.60 5.76
CA GLY A 159 -1.99 30.72 5.60
C GLY A 159 -2.33 31.97 6.42
N LYS A 160 -3.23 31.89 7.41
CA LYS A 160 -3.61 33.06 8.22
C LYS A 160 -2.50 33.47 9.21
N ALA A 161 -2.32 34.76 9.36
CA ALA A 161 -1.42 35.33 10.36
C ALA A 161 -1.98 35.21 11.79
N ASN A 162 -1.13 35.12 12.81
CA ASN A 162 -1.53 34.96 14.22
C ASN A 162 -2.58 36.01 14.68
N LYS A 163 -2.45 37.23 14.21
CA LYS A 163 -3.42 38.32 14.53
C LYS A 163 -4.82 38.01 14.00
N VAL A 164 -4.91 37.45 12.80
CA VAL A 164 -6.20 37.06 12.16
C VAL A 164 -6.78 35.86 12.90
N ILE A 165 -5.96 34.83 13.17
CA ILE A 165 -6.38 33.66 13.92
C ILE A 165 -6.90 34.04 15.31
N ALA A 166 -6.22 34.95 15.99
CA ALA A 166 -6.64 35.48 17.30
C ALA A 166 -8.02 36.12 17.25
N GLY A 167 -8.29 36.91 16.19
CA GLY A 167 -9.62 37.52 15.96
C GLY A 167 -10.68 36.45 15.66
N ASP A 168 -10.41 35.55 14.73
CA ASP A 168 -11.35 34.50 14.29
C ASP A 168 -11.76 33.55 15.43
N LEU A 169 -10.82 33.22 16.31
CA LEU A 169 -11.03 32.29 17.43
C LEU A 169 -11.38 33.02 18.75
N ASN A 170 -11.43 34.33 18.77
CA ASN A 170 -11.61 35.14 19.97
C ASN A 170 -10.58 34.83 21.09
N LEU A 171 -9.30 34.80 20.70
CA LEU A 171 -8.15 34.52 21.55
C LEU A 171 -7.17 35.71 21.54
N SER A 172 -6.21 35.70 22.51
CA SER A 172 -5.05 36.58 22.41
C SER A 172 -4.03 36.01 21.41
N GLN A 173 -3.22 36.89 20.79
CA GLN A 173 -2.12 36.45 19.92
C GLN A 173 -1.15 35.51 20.65
N ARG A 174 -0.86 35.80 21.92
CA ARG A 174 -0.01 34.96 22.77
C ARG A 174 -0.63 33.56 22.97
N THR A 175 -1.92 33.43 23.11
CA THR A 175 -2.63 32.14 23.20
C THR A 175 -2.53 31.36 21.89
N VAL A 176 -2.67 32.03 20.74
CA VAL A 176 -2.47 31.43 19.42
C VAL A 176 -1.03 30.89 19.25
N GLU A 177 -0.04 31.67 19.67
CA GLU A 177 1.37 31.25 19.63
C GLU A 177 1.62 29.98 20.48
N ILE A 178 1.01 29.90 21.65
CA ILE A 178 1.09 28.72 22.51
C ILE A 178 0.46 27.50 21.83
N HIS A 179 -0.73 27.66 21.24
CA HIS A 179 -1.38 26.55 20.50
C HIS A 179 -0.57 26.14 19.29
N ARG A 180 -0.02 27.08 18.52
CA ARG A 180 0.87 26.77 17.39
C ARG A 180 2.10 25.99 17.82
N ALA A 181 2.76 26.38 18.92
CA ALA A 181 3.91 25.65 19.44
C ALA A 181 3.54 24.19 19.78
N ARG A 182 2.40 23.98 20.45
CA ARG A 182 1.91 22.63 20.77
C ARG A 182 1.54 21.81 19.55
N VAL A 183 0.94 22.45 18.53
CA VAL A 183 0.66 21.80 17.25
C VAL A 183 1.97 21.36 16.58
N MET A 184 2.97 22.23 16.48
CA MET A 184 4.28 21.90 15.91
C MET A 184 4.95 20.73 16.65
N GLU A 185 4.88 20.73 17.98
CA GLU A 185 5.42 19.66 18.83
C GLU A 185 4.71 18.33 18.61
N LYS A 186 3.36 18.29 18.73
CA LYS A 186 2.56 17.06 18.57
C LYS A 186 2.62 16.50 17.15
N MET A 187 2.68 17.36 16.15
CA MET A 187 2.86 16.96 14.75
C MET A 187 4.30 16.60 14.42
N GLU A 188 5.26 16.82 15.33
CA GLU A 188 6.71 16.67 15.10
C GLU A 188 7.17 17.44 13.83
N ALA A 189 6.58 18.60 13.59
CA ALA A 189 6.86 19.40 12.41
C ALA A 189 8.05 20.35 12.65
N HIS A 190 9.06 20.28 11.80
CA HIS A 190 10.28 21.08 11.92
C HIS A 190 10.16 22.49 11.30
N SER A 191 9.11 22.72 10.51
CA SER A 191 8.80 24.00 9.88
C SER A 191 7.32 24.10 9.52
N LEU A 192 6.83 25.30 9.27
CA LEU A 192 5.48 25.52 8.78
C LEU A 192 5.24 24.79 7.44
N ALA A 193 6.20 24.85 6.53
CA ALA A 193 6.11 24.18 5.24
C ALA A 193 6.02 22.64 5.40
N HIS A 194 6.74 22.08 6.39
CA HIS A 194 6.64 20.66 6.73
C HIS A 194 5.25 20.33 7.27
N LEU A 195 4.73 21.13 8.20
CA LEU A 195 3.38 20.96 8.77
C LEU A 195 2.30 20.95 7.69
N VAL A 196 2.32 21.96 6.81
CA VAL A 196 1.37 22.08 5.70
C VAL A 196 1.43 20.86 4.77
N ARG A 197 2.63 20.42 4.40
CA ARG A 197 2.81 19.22 3.56
C ARG A 197 2.22 17.97 4.20
N MET A 198 2.48 17.75 5.51
CA MET A 198 1.93 16.60 6.24
C MET A 198 0.40 16.59 6.21
N VAL A 199 -0.24 17.72 6.45
CA VAL A 199 -1.71 17.82 6.46
C VAL A 199 -2.27 17.55 5.06
N LEU A 200 -1.73 18.20 4.02
CA LEU A 200 -2.18 18.03 2.65
C LEU A 200 -1.98 16.58 2.13
N GLU A 201 -0.98 15.87 2.62
CA GLU A 201 -0.72 14.47 2.25
C GLU A 201 -1.81 13.52 2.76
N VAL A 202 -2.41 13.83 3.90
CA VAL A 202 -3.53 13.05 4.45
C VAL A 202 -4.86 13.45 3.80
N GLU A 203 -5.13 14.73 3.60
CA GLU A 203 -6.42 15.24 3.08
C GLU A 203 -6.69 14.83 1.62
N ARG A 204 -5.67 14.72 0.77
CA ARG A 204 -5.81 14.37 -0.66
C ARG A 204 -6.45 13.02 -0.96
N GLN A 205 -6.63 12.15 0.00
CA GLN A 205 -7.22 10.81 -0.20
C GLN A 205 -8.55 10.60 0.53
N ASP A 206 -8.99 11.57 1.32
CA ASP A 206 -10.32 11.54 1.91
C ASP A 206 -11.38 12.19 0.97
N GLU A 207 -10.94 12.70 -0.22
CA GLU A 207 -11.77 13.15 -1.35
C GLU A 207 -11.91 12.03 -2.41
#